data_afce63502dae550e2a6aca9524600f9b
#
_entry.id   afce63502dae550e2a6aca9524600f9b
#
_cell.length_a   1.000
_cell.length_b   1.000
_cell.length_c   1.000
_cell.angle_alpha   90.00
_cell.angle_beta   90.00
_cell.angle_gamma   90.00
#
_symmetry.space_group_name_H-M   'P 1'
#
loop_
_entity.id
_entity.type
_entity.pdbx_description
1 polymer ?
#
loop_
_entity_poly.entity_id
_entity_poly.type
_entity_poly.pdbx_seq_one_letter_code
_entity_poly.pdbx_strand_id
1 'polypeptide(L)'
;GEWSALETLTHVRDVIVHVYGLRLRRLFYEHEPVFADFDEEAYRPASLARGESVEYLLDTIVGEHEQLARLLEAVPDAEWAREGRHPQFGIMSIEFLARRVGEHAEEHAAQITAAARAR
;
A
#
# COMPACT_ATOMS: atom_id res chain seq x y z
N GLY A 1 -21.75 -8.34 -5.72
CA GLY A 1 -21.38 -9.53 -4.96
C GLY A 1 -20.12 -9.34 -4.14
N GLU A 2 -19.82 -10.33 -3.35
CA GLU A 2 -18.60 -10.30 -2.54
C GLU A 2 -17.38 -10.60 -3.40
N TRP A 3 -16.26 -10.00 -3.04
CA TRP A 3 -15.00 -10.29 -3.68
C TRP A 3 -14.50 -11.69 -3.30
N SER A 4 -13.88 -12.37 -4.25
CA SER A 4 -13.14 -13.60 -3.98
C SER A 4 -11.87 -13.28 -3.18
N ALA A 5 -11.23 -14.33 -2.66
CA ALA A 5 -9.94 -14.19 -1.99
C ALA A 5 -8.90 -13.53 -2.92
N LEU A 6 -8.86 -13.94 -4.18
CA LEU A 6 -7.92 -13.37 -5.15
C LEU A 6 -8.21 -11.90 -5.43
N GLU A 7 -9.47 -11.52 -5.55
CA GLU A 7 -9.84 -10.11 -5.76
C GLU A 7 -9.45 -9.26 -4.56
N THR A 8 -9.72 -9.73 -3.35
CA THR A 8 -9.36 -9.03 -2.12
C THR A 8 -7.84 -8.85 -2.00
N LEU A 9 -7.08 -9.92 -2.20
CA LEU A 9 -5.63 -9.88 -2.08
C LEU A 9 -4.99 -9.02 -3.18
N THR A 10 -5.52 -9.10 -4.39
CA THR A 10 -5.04 -8.27 -5.50
C THR A 10 -5.25 -6.80 -5.18
N HIS A 11 -6.42 -6.43 -4.66
CA HIS A 11 -6.71 -5.07 -4.23
C HIS A 11 -5.75 -4.61 -3.14
N VAL A 12 -5.58 -5.40 -2.09
CA VAL A 12 -4.68 -5.06 -0.98
C VAL A 12 -3.25 -4.88 -1.48
N ARG A 13 -2.76 -5.81 -2.31
CA ARG A 13 -1.42 -5.73 -2.87
C ARG A 13 -1.24 -4.47 -3.71
N ASP A 14 -2.19 -4.18 -4.59
CA ASP A 14 -2.07 -3.03 -5.49
C ASP A 14 -2.07 -1.71 -4.70
N VAL A 15 -2.90 -1.60 -3.68
CA VAL A 15 -2.94 -0.40 -2.85
C VAL A 15 -1.66 -0.21 -2.04
N ILE A 16 -1.17 -1.26 -1.39
CA ILE A 16 0.05 -1.12 -0.58
C ILE A 16 1.27 -0.80 -1.44
N VAL A 17 1.36 -1.36 -2.64
CA VAL A 17 2.50 -1.13 -3.53
C VAL A 17 2.39 0.21 -4.25
N HIS A 18 1.27 0.46 -4.93
CA HIS A 18 1.12 1.59 -5.84
C HIS A 18 0.67 2.88 -5.17
N VAL A 19 0.06 2.81 -4.01
CA VAL A 19 -0.38 4.01 -3.29
C VAL A 19 0.59 4.28 -2.14
N TYR A 20 0.52 3.52 -1.06
CA TYR A 20 1.27 3.83 0.15
C TYR A 20 2.77 3.61 -0.02
N GLY A 21 3.17 2.48 -0.55
CA GLY A 21 4.58 2.16 -0.73
C GLY A 21 5.28 3.12 -1.67
N LEU A 22 4.66 3.40 -2.81
CA LEU A 22 5.24 4.30 -3.79
C LEU A 22 5.34 5.73 -3.22
N ARG A 23 4.27 6.23 -2.60
CA ARG A 23 4.25 7.58 -2.06
C ARG A 23 5.26 7.77 -0.92
N LEU A 24 5.38 6.78 -0.02
CA LEU A 24 6.40 6.83 1.03
C LEU A 24 7.81 6.88 0.46
N ARG A 25 8.11 6.02 -0.52
CA ARG A 25 9.43 6.02 -1.15
C ARG A 25 9.73 7.34 -1.83
N ARG A 26 8.75 7.94 -2.47
CA ARG A 26 8.92 9.24 -3.10
C ARG A 26 9.21 10.34 -2.05
N LEU A 27 8.57 10.28 -0.88
CA LEU A 27 8.87 11.20 0.21
C LEU A 27 10.28 11.02 0.76
N PHE A 28 10.83 9.80 0.76
CA PHE A 28 12.19 9.55 1.20
C PHE A 28 13.24 10.11 0.24
N TYR A 29 12.97 10.04 -1.06
CA TYR A 29 13.98 10.30 -2.09
C TYR A 29 13.78 11.59 -2.89
N GLU A 30 12.62 12.21 -2.83
CA GLU A 30 12.32 13.42 -3.58
C GLU A 30 12.01 14.59 -2.64
N HIS A 31 12.22 15.79 -3.14
CA HIS A 31 11.86 17.00 -2.41
C HIS A 31 10.46 17.45 -2.83
N GLU A 32 9.55 17.50 -1.87
CA GLU A 32 8.17 17.92 -2.06
C GLU A 32 7.49 17.32 -3.31
N PRO A 33 7.42 15.98 -3.40
CA PRO A 33 6.84 15.35 -4.58
C PRO A 33 5.36 15.70 -4.76
N VAL A 34 4.91 15.71 -6.01
CA VAL A 34 3.50 15.78 -6.34
C VAL A 34 3.04 14.38 -6.74
N PHE A 35 2.09 13.86 -5.99
CA PHE A 35 1.60 12.49 -6.20
C PHE A 35 0.59 12.43 -7.32
N ALA A 36 0.61 11.33 -8.07
CA ALA A 36 -0.42 11.03 -9.04
C ALA A 36 -1.55 10.27 -8.34
N ASP A 37 -2.73 10.39 -8.90
CA ASP A 37 -3.85 9.56 -8.49
C ASP A 37 -3.64 8.13 -8.97
N PHE A 38 -4.22 7.17 -8.25
CA PHE A 38 -4.19 5.77 -8.64
C PHE A 38 -5.62 5.24 -8.68
N ASP A 39 -6.11 4.97 -9.88
CA ASP A 39 -7.44 4.43 -10.09
C ASP A 39 -7.38 2.91 -9.99
N GLU A 40 -7.58 2.39 -8.78
CA GLU A 40 -7.51 0.97 -8.51
C GLU A 40 -8.59 0.19 -9.25
N GLU A 41 -9.78 0.75 -9.39
CA GLU A 41 -10.87 0.08 -10.12
C GLU A 41 -10.52 -0.13 -11.60
N ALA A 42 -9.89 0.86 -12.22
CA ALA A 42 -9.45 0.74 -13.61
C ALA A 42 -8.27 -0.23 -13.76
N TYR A 43 -7.41 -0.29 -12.75
CA TYR A 43 -6.21 -1.14 -12.78
C TYR A 43 -6.52 -2.61 -12.50
N ARG A 44 -7.54 -2.90 -11.70
CA ARG A 44 -7.85 -4.24 -11.19
C ARG A 44 -8.01 -5.32 -12.26
N PRO A 45 -8.72 -5.09 -13.37
CA PRO A 45 -8.88 -6.16 -14.38
C PRO A 45 -7.54 -6.63 -14.95
N ALA A 46 -6.62 -5.73 -15.24
CA ALA A 46 -5.29 -6.10 -15.74
C ALA A 46 -4.47 -6.81 -14.67
N SER A 47 -4.60 -6.36 -13.41
CA SER A 47 -3.91 -6.97 -12.28
C SER A 47 -4.39 -8.42 -12.07
N LEU A 48 -5.70 -8.64 -12.09
CA LEU A 48 -6.28 -9.98 -11.97
C LEU A 48 -5.91 -10.88 -13.15
N ALA A 49 -5.80 -10.31 -14.35
CA ALA A 49 -5.46 -11.07 -15.55
C ALA A 49 -4.05 -11.66 -15.52
N ARG A 50 -3.18 -11.19 -14.62
CA ARG A 50 -1.84 -11.78 -14.47
C ARG A 50 -1.87 -13.20 -13.89
N GLY A 51 -2.99 -13.60 -13.27
CA GLY A 51 -3.14 -14.95 -12.74
C GLY A 51 -2.22 -15.28 -11.57
N GLU A 52 -1.89 -14.30 -10.74
CA GLU A 52 -1.02 -14.50 -9.60
C GLU A 52 -1.70 -15.35 -8.53
N SER A 53 -0.92 -16.23 -7.88
CA SER A 53 -1.47 -17.12 -6.85
C SER A 53 -1.74 -16.36 -5.54
N VAL A 54 -2.60 -16.95 -4.70
CA VAL A 54 -2.84 -16.44 -3.34
C VAL A 54 -1.53 -16.34 -2.56
N GLU A 55 -0.67 -17.35 -2.67
CA GLU A 55 0.61 -17.36 -1.95
C GLU A 55 1.54 -16.23 -2.42
N TYR A 56 1.61 -16.01 -3.72
CA TYR A 56 2.43 -14.93 -4.26
C TYR A 56 1.93 -13.57 -3.78
N LEU A 57 0.61 -13.35 -3.81
CA LEU A 57 0.01 -12.10 -3.34
C LEU A 57 0.27 -11.86 -1.85
N LEU A 58 0.08 -12.89 -1.02
CA LEU A 58 0.36 -12.78 0.42
C LEU A 58 1.82 -12.47 0.68
N ASP A 59 2.74 -13.17 0.02
CA ASP A 59 4.17 -12.95 0.19
C ASP A 59 4.57 -11.53 -0.23
N THR A 60 3.98 -11.02 -1.31
CA THR A 60 4.24 -9.66 -1.78
C THR A 60 3.73 -8.62 -0.78
N ILE A 61 2.52 -8.81 -0.24
CA ILE A 61 1.93 -7.91 0.75
C ILE A 61 2.79 -7.87 2.01
N VAL A 62 3.14 -9.03 2.55
CA VAL A 62 3.97 -9.14 3.76
C VAL A 62 5.35 -8.51 3.52
N GLY A 63 5.98 -8.86 2.40
CA GLY A 63 7.29 -8.32 2.05
C GLY A 63 7.30 -6.81 1.93
N GLU A 64 6.26 -6.23 1.33
CA GLU A 64 6.16 -4.77 1.20
C GLU A 64 5.99 -4.10 2.57
N HIS A 65 5.14 -4.65 3.43
CA HIS A 65 4.99 -4.12 4.79
C HIS A 65 6.30 -4.19 5.57
N GLU A 66 7.04 -5.28 5.47
CA GLU A 66 8.33 -5.43 6.13
C GLU A 66 9.35 -4.41 5.63
N GLN A 67 9.41 -4.18 4.31
CA GLN A 67 10.30 -3.18 3.75
C GLN A 67 9.93 -1.77 4.19
N LEU A 68 8.66 -1.44 4.18
CA LEU A 68 8.20 -0.12 4.64
C LEU A 68 8.50 0.08 6.11
N ALA A 69 8.32 -0.94 6.94
CA ALA A 69 8.65 -0.86 8.36
C ALA A 69 10.14 -0.54 8.57
N ARG A 70 11.03 -1.20 7.82
CA ARG A 70 12.47 -0.93 7.90
C ARG A 70 12.82 0.49 7.46
N LEU A 71 12.19 0.96 6.37
CA LEU A 71 12.41 2.32 5.90
C LEU A 71 11.95 3.35 6.94
N LEU A 72 10.79 3.11 7.55
CA LEU A 72 10.23 4.01 8.56
C LEU A 72 11.08 4.03 9.84
N GLU A 73 11.62 2.88 10.26
CA GLU A 73 12.51 2.81 11.41
C GLU A 73 13.77 3.65 11.22
N ALA A 74 14.21 3.81 9.99
CA ALA A 74 15.41 4.58 9.67
C ALA A 74 15.16 6.08 9.51
N VAL A 75 13.91 6.54 9.56
CA VAL A 75 13.57 7.96 9.40
C VAL A 75 13.99 8.74 10.64
N PRO A 76 14.90 9.74 10.52
CA PRO A 76 15.23 10.61 11.65
C PRO A 76 14.00 11.39 12.12
N ASP A 77 13.93 11.69 13.41
CA ASP A 77 12.78 12.37 14.00
C ASP A 77 12.43 13.68 13.27
N ALA A 78 13.44 14.43 12.85
CA ALA A 78 13.22 15.69 12.14
C ALA A 78 12.61 15.52 10.74
N GLU A 79 12.65 14.30 10.19
CA GLU A 79 12.21 14.05 8.82
C GLU A 79 10.76 13.55 8.73
N TRP A 80 10.12 13.19 9.85
CA TRP A 80 8.76 12.67 9.84
C TRP A 80 7.74 13.64 9.26
N ALA A 81 8.02 14.93 9.32
CA ALA A 81 7.15 15.97 8.78
C ALA A 81 7.39 16.27 7.29
N ARG A 82 8.32 15.57 6.64
CA ARG A 82 8.51 15.73 5.19
C ARG A 82 7.22 15.42 4.47
N GLU A 83 6.89 16.26 3.49
CA GLU A 83 5.57 16.16 2.87
C GLU A 83 5.62 16.29 1.35
N GLY A 84 4.61 15.69 0.72
CA GLY A 84 4.30 15.87 -0.69
C GLY A 84 2.87 16.33 -0.82
N ARG A 85 2.41 16.47 -2.03
CA ARG A 85 1.08 17.00 -2.31
C ARG A 85 0.33 16.11 -3.28
N HIS A 86 -0.88 15.76 -2.91
CA HIS A 86 -1.83 15.08 -3.80
C HIS A 86 -2.80 16.13 -4.35
N PRO A 87 -3.06 16.16 -5.67
CA PRO A 87 -3.94 17.17 -6.26
C PRO A 87 -5.35 17.22 -5.66
N GLN A 88 -5.83 16.07 -5.20
CA GLN A 88 -7.20 15.93 -4.68
C GLN A 88 -7.24 15.94 -3.15
N PHE A 89 -6.29 15.27 -2.51
CA PHE A 89 -6.30 15.08 -1.04
C PHE A 89 -5.39 16.04 -0.29
N GLY A 90 -4.61 16.85 -0.99
CA GLY A 90 -3.76 17.85 -0.37
C GLY A 90 -2.44 17.30 0.16
N ILE A 91 -1.97 17.88 1.24
CA ILE A 91 -0.64 17.59 1.80
C ILE A 91 -0.64 16.24 2.51
N MET A 92 0.40 15.45 2.23
CA MET A 92 0.62 14.16 2.88
C MET A 92 2.06 14.09 3.39
N SER A 93 2.23 13.89 4.69
CA SER A 93 3.55 13.72 5.32
C SER A 93 3.91 12.24 5.44
N ILE A 94 5.19 11.97 5.76
CA ILE A 94 5.63 10.62 6.09
C ILE A 94 4.82 10.08 7.27
N GLU A 95 4.63 10.88 8.32
CA GLU A 95 3.84 10.49 9.49
C GLU A 95 2.41 10.12 9.10
N PHE A 96 1.77 10.94 8.28
CA PHE A 96 0.40 10.67 7.83
C PHE A 96 0.30 9.36 7.07
N LEU A 97 1.19 9.15 6.09
CA LEU A 97 1.16 7.93 5.27
C LEU A 97 1.52 6.69 6.07
N ALA A 98 2.48 6.79 7.00
CA ALA A 98 2.82 5.68 7.89
C ALA A 98 1.61 5.24 8.74
N ARG A 99 0.87 6.21 9.26
CA ARG A 99 -0.35 5.93 10.02
C ARG A 99 -1.40 5.26 9.14
N ARG A 100 -1.57 5.73 7.91
CA ARG A 100 -2.52 5.12 6.97
C ARG A 100 -2.14 3.69 6.59
N VAL A 101 -0.86 3.39 6.47
CA VAL A 101 -0.39 2.02 6.22
C VAL A 101 -0.85 1.09 7.36
N GLY A 102 -0.66 1.52 8.60
CA GLY A 102 -1.10 0.75 9.77
C GLY A 102 -2.61 0.54 9.80
N GLU A 103 -3.38 1.60 9.56
CA GLU A 103 -4.85 1.52 9.52
C GLU A 103 -5.33 0.60 8.39
N HIS A 104 -4.72 0.69 7.22
CA HIS A 104 -5.07 -0.15 6.08
C HIS A 104 -4.81 -1.63 6.37
N ALA A 105 -3.69 -1.94 7.03
CA ALA A 105 -3.38 -3.29 7.44
C ALA A 105 -4.44 -3.84 8.41
N GLU A 106 -4.88 -3.04 9.38
CA GLU A 106 -5.93 -3.44 10.32
C GLU A 106 -7.28 -3.65 9.62
N GLU A 107 -7.65 -2.75 8.72
CA GLU A 107 -8.91 -2.84 7.97
C GLU A 107 -9.02 -4.16 7.19
N HIS A 108 -7.90 -4.63 6.66
CA HIS A 108 -7.89 -5.83 5.82
C HIS A 108 -7.36 -7.08 6.52
N ALA A 109 -6.94 -6.99 7.79
CA ALA A 109 -6.34 -8.12 8.50
C ALA A 109 -7.25 -9.36 8.51
N ALA A 110 -8.52 -9.19 8.79
CA ALA A 110 -9.48 -10.30 8.80
C ALA A 110 -9.65 -10.92 7.42
N GLN A 111 -9.69 -10.09 6.37
CA GLN A 111 -9.82 -10.55 4.99
C GLN A 111 -8.57 -11.29 4.54
N ILE A 112 -7.39 -10.80 4.89
CA ILE A 112 -6.12 -11.45 4.59
C ILE A 112 -6.04 -12.80 5.29
N THR A 113 -6.41 -12.85 6.56
CA THR A 113 -6.43 -14.10 7.35
C THR A 113 -7.38 -15.12 6.75
N ALA A 114 -8.59 -14.69 6.38
CA ALA A 114 -9.56 -15.57 5.76
C ALA A 114 -9.06 -16.11 4.42
N ALA A 115 -8.43 -15.28 3.61
CA ALA A 115 -7.85 -15.69 2.32
C ALA A 115 -6.70 -16.70 2.52
N ALA A 116 -5.86 -16.49 3.52
CA ALA A 116 -4.77 -17.41 3.83
C ALA A 116 -5.28 -18.78 4.27
N ARG A 117 -6.38 -18.81 5.01
CA ARG A 117 -7.00 -20.07 5.46
C ARG A 117 -7.73 -20.82 4.35
N ALA A 118 -8.16 -20.12 3.32
CA ALA A 118 -8.93 -20.68 2.21
C ALA A 118 -8.06 -21.33 1.14
N ARG A 119 -6.76 -21.13 1.15
CA ARG A 119 -5.84 -21.67 0.15
C ARG A 119 -5.45 -23.13 0.32
#